data_2ee0623556e52f29b334a3257e6698ca
#
_entry.id   2ee0623556e52f29b334a3257e6698ca
#
_cell.length_a   1.000
_cell.length_b   1.000
_cell.length_c   1.000
_cell.angle_alpha   90.00
_cell.angle_beta   90.00
_cell.angle_gamma   90.00
#
_symmetry.space_group_name_H-M   'P 1'
#
loop_
_entity.id
_entity.type
_entity.pdbx_description
1 polymer ?
#
loop_
_entity_poly.entity_id
_entity_poly.type
_entity_poly.pdbx_seq_one_letter_code
_entity_poly.pdbx_strand_id
1 'polypeptide(L)'
;MKTYSEFLSELSIQQRLKRSRTMKVKAKIIARKRQIALKKPPSPERIEKNIKRQVRQKALAIVDKQGQYADASPGLKKQIELKADKKVQKMGAKWTKKLRPQVRKQMKAAYKERMSSSNPEL
;
A
#
# COMPACT_ATOMS: atom_id res chain seq x y z
N MET A 1 -28.32 -29.57 31.55
CA MET A 1 -28.17 -28.10 31.35
C MET A 1 -26.73 -27.76 31.00
N LYS A 2 -26.56 -26.94 30.01
CA LYS A 2 -25.23 -26.40 29.68
C LYS A 2 -24.82 -25.36 30.69
N THR A 3 -23.57 -25.38 31.12
CA THR A 3 -23.02 -24.32 31.95
C THR A 3 -22.86 -23.02 31.14
N TYR A 4 -22.77 -21.88 31.81
CA TYR A 4 -22.57 -20.60 31.14
C TYR A 4 -21.31 -20.58 30.27
N SER A 5 -20.23 -21.21 30.73
CA SER A 5 -18.98 -21.32 29.97
C SER A 5 -19.13 -22.19 28.72
N GLU A 6 -19.90 -23.29 28.78
CA GLU A 6 -20.21 -24.11 27.59
C GLU A 6 -21.05 -23.33 26.58
N PHE A 7 -22.02 -22.55 27.05
CA PHE A 7 -22.84 -21.70 26.20
C PHE A 7 -21.99 -20.62 25.47
N LEU A 8 -21.08 -19.97 26.19
CA LEU A 8 -20.16 -19.01 25.62
C LEU A 8 -19.22 -19.67 24.61
N SER A 9 -18.75 -20.88 24.90
CA SER A 9 -17.89 -21.65 24.02
C SER A 9 -18.59 -22.00 22.71
N GLU A 10 -19.85 -22.39 22.74
CA GLU A 10 -20.68 -22.67 21.55
C GLU A 10 -20.91 -21.40 20.72
N LEU A 11 -21.24 -20.27 21.36
CA LEU A 11 -21.38 -19.00 20.68
C LEU A 11 -20.11 -18.61 19.98
N SER A 12 -18.97 -18.79 20.63
CA SER A 12 -17.65 -18.49 20.06
C SER A 12 -17.37 -19.36 18.81
N ILE A 13 -17.72 -20.65 18.84
CA ILE A 13 -17.60 -21.57 17.71
C ILE A 13 -18.50 -21.13 16.56
N GLN A 14 -19.76 -20.81 16.83
CA GLN A 14 -20.70 -20.33 15.82
C GLN A 14 -20.24 -19.02 15.19
N GLN A 15 -19.75 -18.10 15.99
CA GLN A 15 -19.18 -16.84 15.50
C GLN A 15 -17.98 -17.08 14.59
N ARG A 16 -17.08 -18.00 14.96
CA ARG A 16 -15.92 -18.37 14.15
C ARG A 16 -16.34 -18.96 12.82
N LEU A 17 -17.35 -19.85 12.81
CA LEU A 17 -17.88 -20.43 11.59
C LEU A 17 -18.49 -19.38 10.68
N LYS A 18 -19.28 -18.45 11.22
CA LYS A 18 -19.85 -17.34 10.46
C LYS A 18 -18.76 -16.46 9.87
N ARG A 19 -17.74 -16.11 10.66
CA ARG A 19 -16.60 -15.31 10.18
C ARG A 19 -15.84 -16.05 9.08
N SER A 20 -15.60 -17.35 9.25
CA SER A 20 -14.93 -18.17 8.24
C SER A 20 -15.70 -18.18 6.93
N ARG A 21 -17.01 -18.40 6.97
CA ARG A 21 -17.87 -18.35 5.77
C ARG A 21 -17.88 -17.00 5.11
N THR A 22 -18.01 -15.93 5.91
CA THR A 22 -17.99 -14.55 5.43
C THR A 22 -16.65 -14.21 4.79
N MET A 23 -15.55 -14.63 5.41
CA MET A 23 -14.21 -14.43 4.87
C MET A 23 -14.00 -15.16 3.54
N LYS A 24 -14.49 -16.39 3.40
CA LYS A 24 -14.42 -17.13 2.14
C LYS A 24 -15.16 -16.43 1.01
N VAL A 25 -16.38 -15.94 1.28
CA VAL A 25 -17.18 -15.21 0.30
C VAL A 25 -16.51 -13.87 -0.05
N LYS A 26 -16.07 -13.14 0.97
CA LYS A 26 -15.35 -11.86 0.77
C LYS A 26 -14.03 -12.07 0.04
N ALA A 27 -13.31 -13.16 0.32
CA ALA A 27 -12.05 -13.46 -0.36
C ALA A 27 -12.24 -13.60 -1.87
N LYS A 28 -13.30 -14.27 -2.32
CA LYS A 28 -13.64 -14.38 -3.75
C LYS A 28 -13.93 -13.01 -4.37
N ILE A 29 -14.71 -12.19 -3.68
CA ILE A 29 -15.04 -10.82 -4.13
C ILE A 29 -13.79 -9.95 -4.19
N ILE A 30 -12.96 -10.00 -3.16
CA ILE A 30 -11.70 -9.26 -3.09
C ILE A 30 -10.77 -9.70 -4.21
N ALA A 31 -10.61 -11.01 -4.44
CA ALA A 31 -9.78 -11.53 -5.52
C ALA A 31 -10.27 -11.05 -6.89
N ARG A 32 -11.58 -11.08 -7.13
CA ARG A 32 -12.18 -10.59 -8.37
C ARG A 32 -11.94 -9.09 -8.56
N LYS A 33 -12.16 -8.30 -7.51
CA LYS A 33 -11.89 -6.85 -7.54
C LYS A 33 -10.41 -6.54 -7.80
N ARG A 34 -9.50 -7.31 -7.20
CA ARG A 34 -8.05 -7.16 -7.44
C ARG A 34 -7.69 -7.49 -8.89
N GLN A 35 -8.25 -8.54 -9.46
CA GLN A 35 -8.03 -8.88 -10.87
C GLN A 35 -8.53 -7.79 -11.80
N ILE A 36 -9.73 -7.24 -11.55
CA ILE A 36 -10.28 -6.13 -12.32
C ILE A 36 -9.39 -4.89 -12.19
N ALA A 37 -8.94 -4.59 -10.98
CA ALA A 37 -8.05 -3.45 -10.73
C ALA A 37 -6.69 -3.59 -11.44
N LEU A 38 -6.15 -4.81 -11.51
CA LEU A 38 -4.90 -5.09 -12.22
C LEU A 38 -5.03 -4.95 -13.73
N LYS A 39 -6.23 -5.18 -14.28
CA LYS A 39 -6.51 -5.00 -15.72
C LYS A 39 -6.73 -3.55 -16.12
N LYS A 40 -6.95 -2.65 -15.16
CA LYS A 40 -7.12 -1.23 -15.47
C LYS A 40 -5.77 -0.56 -15.66
N PRO A 41 -5.65 0.35 -16.66
CA PRO A 41 -4.44 1.15 -16.79
C PRO A 41 -4.28 2.08 -15.58
N PRO A 42 -3.05 2.50 -15.26
CA PRO A 42 -2.82 3.41 -14.15
C PRO A 42 -3.53 4.74 -14.39
N SER A 43 -4.36 5.16 -13.42
CA SER A 43 -5.05 6.45 -13.48
C SER A 43 -4.07 7.59 -13.15
N PRO A 44 -4.32 8.83 -13.61
CA PRO A 44 -3.50 9.97 -13.24
C PRO A 44 -3.39 10.17 -11.73
N GLU A 45 -4.45 9.88 -10.99
CA GLU A 45 -4.46 9.97 -9.53
C GLU A 45 -3.47 8.99 -8.88
N ARG A 46 -3.42 7.75 -9.37
CA ARG A 46 -2.46 6.74 -8.88
C ARG A 46 -1.02 7.15 -9.18
N ILE A 47 -0.78 7.70 -10.36
CA ILE A 47 0.53 8.22 -10.75
C ILE A 47 0.94 9.34 -9.80
N GLU A 48 0.07 10.30 -9.51
CA GLU A 48 0.35 11.40 -8.58
C GLU A 48 0.62 10.90 -7.15
N LYS A 49 -0.15 9.94 -6.65
CA LYS A 49 0.09 9.32 -5.34
C LYS A 49 1.45 8.64 -5.27
N ASN A 50 1.83 7.93 -6.33
CA ASN A 50 3.13 7.26 -6.41
C ASN A 50 4.28 8.28 -6.44
N ILE A 51 4.13 9.37 -7.18
CA ILE A 51 5.09 10.46 -7.24
C ILE A 51 5.28 11.07 -5.84
N LYS A 52 4.19 11.37 -5.13
CA LYS A 52 4.24 11.90 -3.76
C LYS A 52 4.96 10.95 -2.81
N ARG A 53 4.70 9.66 -2.93
CA ARG A 53 5.38 8.64 -2.11
C ARG A 53 6.88 8.64 -2.39
N GLN A 54 7.29 8.67 -3.65
CA GLN A 54 8.71 8.66 -4.03
C GLN A 54 9.41 9.94 -3.60
N VAL A 55 8.76 11.09 -3.71
CA VAL A 55 9.29 12.36 -3.21
C VAL A 55 9.52 12.29 -1.70
N ARG A 56 8.56 11.76 -0.94
CA ARG A 56 8.70 11.59 0.51
C ARG A 56 9.81 10.61 0.86
N GLN A 57 9.93 9.49 0.17
CA GLN A 57 11.01 8.54 0.37
C GLN A 57 12.37 9.14 0.10
N LYS A 58 12.49 9.96 -0.95
CA LYS A 58 13.73 10.68 -1.26
C LYS A 58 14.08 11.68 -0.17
N ALA A 59 13.11 12.41 0.36
CA ALA A 59 13.31 13.35 1.46
C ALA A 59 13.76 12.62 2.73
N LEU A 60 13.13 11.49 3.07
CA LEU A 60 13.52 10.67 4.21
C LEU A 60 14.94 10.14 4.05
N ALA A 61 15.31 9.66 2.87
CA ALA A 61 16.65 9.16 2.60
C ALA A 61 17.72 10.25 2.76
N ILE A 62 17.42 11.48 2.38
CA ILE A 62 18.35 12.62 2.54
C ILE A 62 18.48 13.01 4.01
N VAL A 63 17.39 13.06 4.75
CA VAL A 63 17.36 13.44 6.17
C VAL A 63 17.95 12.34 7.05
N ASP A 64 17.64 11.09 6.74
CA ASP A 64 18.09 9.91 7.50
C ASP A 64 19.31 9.26 6.83
N LYS A 65 20.42 10.01 6.77
CA LYS A 65 21.66 9.52 6.15
C LYS A 65 22.24 8.27 6.79
N GLN A 66 21.96 8.05 8.07
CA GLN A 66 22.51 6.94 8.85
C GLN A 66 21.56 5.72 8.91
N GLY A 67 20.38 5.80 8.31
CA GLY A 67 19.42 4.71 8.32
C GLY A 67 18.82 4.40 9.70
N GLN A 68 18.72 5.39 10.57
CA GLN A 68 18.25 5.23 11.95
C GLN A 68 16.73 5.21 12.09
N TYR A 69 15.98 5.57 11.03
CA TYR A 69 14.53 5.71 11.11
C TYR A 69 13.82 4.43 11.54
N ALA A 70 14.24 3.28 11.01
CA ALA A 70 13.63 1.99 11.32
C ALA A 70 13.77 1.61 12.81
N ASP A 71 14.91 1.91 13.41
CA ASP A 71 15.24 1.57 14.80
C ASP A 71 15.08 2.76 15.76
N ALA A 72 14.58 3.89 15.26
CA ALA A 72 14.47 5.10 16.06
C ALA A 72 13.32 5.04 17.07
N SER A 73 13.50 5.73 18.21
CA SER A 73 12.42 5.95 19.17
C SER A 73 11.31 6.78 18.55
N PRO A 74 10.05 6.72 19.08
CA PRO A 74 8.95 7.52 18.52
C PRO A 74 9.23 9.03 18.44
N GLY A 75 9.95 9.58 19.41
CA GLY A 75 10.35 10.99 19.39
C GLY A 75 11.32 11.30 18.27
N LEU A 76 12.34 10.46 18.06
CA LEU A 76 13.30 10.62 16.98
C LEU A 76 12.65 10.45 15.61
N LYS A 77 11.73 9.48 15.46
CA LYS A 77 10.95 9.31 14.23
C LYS A 77 10.18 10.56 13.86
N LYS A 78 9.52 11.20 14.83
CA LYS A 78 8.80 12.46 14.59
C LYS A 78 9.75 13.58 14.14
N GLN A 79 10.93 13.69 14.73
CA GLN A 79 11.92 14.69 14.32
C GLN A 79 12.38 14.47 12.88
N ILE A 80 12.66 13.22 12.51
CA ILE A 80 13.06 12.84 11.16
C ILE A 80 11.93 13.16 10.17
N GLU A 81 10.70 12.80 10.50
CA GLU A 81 9.52 13.08 9.66
C GLU A 81 9.29 14.58 9.47
N LEU A 82 9.44 15.39 10.52
CA LEU A 82 9.33 16.85 10.43
C LEU A 82 10.39 17.45 9.52
N LYS A 83 11.63 16.98 9.63
CA LYS A 83 12.72 17.41 8.74
C LYS A 83 12.45 17.00 7.30
N ALA A 84 11.94 15.78 7.08
CA ALA A 84 11.56 15.30 5.76
C ALA A 84 10.42 16.13 5.17
N ASP A 85 9.40 16.47 5.95
CA ASP A 85 8.29 17.32 5.51
C ASP A 85 8.77 18.73 5.10
N LYS A 86 9.67 19.30 5.86
CA LYS A 86 10.30 20.59 5.49
C LYS A 86 11.07 20.50 4.17
N LYS A 87 11.78 19.39 3.95
CA LYS A 87 12.50 19.13 2.71
C LYS A 87 11.56 18.99 1.53
N VAL A 88 10.44 18.29 1.71
CA VAL A 88 9.37 18.14 0.70
C VAL A 88 8.77 19.51 0.36
N GLN A 89 8.54 20.38 1.34
CA GLN A 89 8.03 21.72 1.09
C GLN A 89 8.98 22.55 0.23
N LYS A 90 10.30 22.45 0.46
CA LYS A 90 11.30 23.19 -0.30
C LYS A 90 11.55 22.62 -1.70
N MET A 91 11.70 21.30 -1.81
CA MET A 91 12.18 20.64 -3.02
C MET A 91 11.13 19.80 -3.72
N GLY A 92 9.94 19.64 -3.14
CA GLY A 92 8.91 18.75 -3.64
C GLY A 92 8.47 19.04 -5.07
N ALA A 93 8.25 20.29 -5.41
CA ALA A 93 7.84 20.69 -6.76
C ALA A 93 8.91 20.35 -7.81
N LYS A 94 10.18 20.60 -7.49
CA LYS A 94 11.32 20.30 -8.38
C LYS A 94 11.47 18.80 -8.60
N TRP A 95 11.41 18.02 -7.53
CA TRP A 95 11.49 16.57 -7.61
C TRP A 95 10.29 15.95 -8.34
N THR A 96 9.10 16.50 -8.11
CA THR A 96 7.88 16.08 -8.81
C THR A 96 8.02 16.22 -10.32
N LYS A 97 8.55 17.35 -10.79
CA LYS A 97 8.79 17.58 -12.22
C LYS A 97 9.76 16.56 -12.81
N LYS A 98 10.83 16.20 -12.08
CA LYS A 98 11.82 15.22 -12.53
C LYS A 98 11.25 13.78 -12.51
N LEU A 99 10.50 13.43 -11.48
CA LEU A 99 10.00 12.08 -11.28
C LEU A 99 8.76 11.75 -12.12
N ARG A 100 7.96 12.75 -12.46
CA ARG A 100 6.70 12.54 -13.20
C ARG A 100 6.86 11.74 -14.49
N PRO A 101 7.77 12.07 -15.42
CA PRO A 101 7.94 11.28 -16.63
C PRO A 101 8.48 9.87 -16.34
N GLN A 102 9.38 9.72 -15.39
CA GLN A 102 9.95 8.43 -15.00
C GLN A 102 8.89 7.51 -14.40
N VAL A 103 8.09 8.02 -13.46
CA VAL A 103 7.01 7.25 -12.82
C VAL A 103 5.96 6.83 -13.84
N ARG A 104 5.58 7.73 -14.75
CA ARG A 104 4.63 7.41 -15.83
C ARG A 104 5.13 6.25 -16.69
N LYS A 105 6.40 6.29 -17.10
CA LYS A 105 7.01 5.21 -17.88
C LYS A 105 7.05 3.90 -17.11
N GLN A 106 7.46 3.93 -15.85
CA GLN A 106 7.53 2.76 -14.99
C GLN A 106 6.15 2.12 -14.79
N MET A 107 5.12 2.92 -14.52
CA MET A 107 3.78 2.41 -14.30
C MET A 107 3.15 1.86 -15.58
N LYS A 108 3.38 2.50 -16.72
CA LYS A 108 2.93 1.99 -18.02
C LYS A 108 3.64 0.70 -18.40
N ALA A 109 4.94 0.61 -18.16
CA ALA A 109 5.71 -0.60 -18.42
C ALA A 109 5.23 -1.76 -17.52
N ALA A 110 5.02 -1.51 -16.23
CA ALA A 110 4.49 -2.49 -15.29
C ALA A 110 3.08 -2.95 -15.71
N TYR A 111 2.25 -2.06 -16.20
CA TYR A 111 0.93 -2.39 -16.73
C TYR A 111 1.03 -3.31 -17.95
N LYS A 112 1.90 -2.99 -18.90
CA LYS A 112 2.13 -3.82 -20.10
C LYS A 112 2.61 -5.21 -19.72
N GLU A 113 3.55 -5.33 -18.78
CA GLU A 113 4.02 -6.62 -18.28
C GLU A 113 2.90 -7.44 -17.64
N ARG A 114 2.06 -6.81 -16.82
CA ARG A 114 0.92 -7.48 -16.20
C ARG A 114 -0.07 -7.98 -17.23
N MET A 115 -0.34 -7.19 -18.28
CA MET A 115 -1.26 -7.58 -19.34
C MET A 115 -0.68 -8.70 -20.20
N SER A 116 0.62 -8.71 -20.46
CA SER A 116 1.26 -9.78 -21.22
C SER A 116 1.36 -11.08 -20.40
N SER A 117 1.60 -11.00 -19.10
CA SER A 117 1.66 -12.18 -18.23
C SER A 117 0.29 -12.79 -17.91
N SER A 118 -0.79 -12.00 -17.97
CA SER A 118 -2.15 -12.49 -17.75
C SER A 118 -2.75 -13.22 -18.96
N ASN A 119 -2.05 -13.22 -20.11
CA ASN A 119 -2.49 -13.86 -21.35
C ASN A 119 -1.45 -14.91 -21.79
N PRO A 120 -1.36 -16.07 -21.11
CA PRO A 120 -0.35 -17.08 -21.40
C PRO A 120 -0.51 -17.78 -22.77
N GLU A 121 -1.66 -17.61 -23.43
CA GLU A 121 -1.92 -18.17 -24.76
C GLU A 121 -1.36 -17.32 -25.89
N LEU A 122 -0.88 -16.14 -25.57
CA LEU A 122 -0.19 -15.28 -26.49
C LEU A 122 1.31 -15.46 -26.34
#